data_86f2c0efddff092426369728a861fa6e
#
_entry.id   86f2c0efddff092426369728a861fa6e
#
_cell.length_a   1.000
_cell.length_b   1.000
_cell.length_c   1.000
_cell.angle_alpha   90.00
_cell.angle_beta   90.00
_cell.angle_gamma   90.00
#
_symmetry.space_group_name_H-M   'P 1'
#
loop_
_entity.id
_entity.type
_entity.pdbx_description
1 polymer ?
#
loop_
_entity_poly.entity_id
_entity_poly.type
_entity_poly.pdbx_seq_one_letter_code
_entity_poly.pdbx_strand_id
1 'polypeptide(L)'
;MYRISPFTPLFFNKDVDRTSSPSRYVQVFSPSDQILIQVITQYESRAITGKIVNVCTHDETEIDWTVWSLNSHDNLYYHVLTALPDGYYYVEINGIVSDIFHVTSDESKLLDTTLIQYSMRDNKSRQDGVFWVSGVQQFFDWRVPGGFMDDDWSFGVSNEQFTDSDYNVSEIYSREVTYKSFTLGNAIGCPIWYADLLNRIMSCTYVYFNGERYLRMESSVPEITKVIESKRSYVFKQALVSVDIVDASESDNLLKIRRVDESIFRKTTNRLLTI
;
A
#
# COMPACT_ATOMS: atom_id res chain seq x y z
N MET A 1 9.78 8.78 -23.32
CA MET A 1 9.97 7.56 -22.49
C MET A 1 8.91 7.50 -21.41
N TYR A 2 8.32 6.35 -21.12
CA TYR A 2 7.36 6.22 -20.03
C TYR A 2 7.76 5.06 -19.11
N ARG A 3 7.34 5.15 -17.85
CA ARG A 3 7.52 4.12 -16.83
C ARG A 3 6.26 4.02 -15.97
N ILE A 4 5.92 2.82 -15.55
CA ILE A 4 4.86 2.60 -14.57
C ILE A 4 5.43 2.97 -13.20
N SER A 5 4.66 3.70 -12.40
CA SER A 5 5.07 4.12 -11.07
C SER A 5 5.30 2.89 -10.18
N PRO A 6 6.36 2.89 -9.37
CA PRO A 6 6.62 1.80 -8.43
C PRO A 6 5.60 1.70 -7.29
N PHE A 7 4.68 2.65 -7.18
CA PHE A 7 3.57 2.61 -6.21
C PHE A 7 2.27 2.00 -6.78
N THR A 8 2.27 1.67 -8.07
CA THR A 8 1.15 0.93 -8.66
C THR A 8 1.14 -0.49 -8.09
N PRO A 9 0.06 -0.92 -7.41
CA PRO A 9 0.03 -2.21 -6.72
C PRO A 9 -0.27 -3.39 -7.66
N LEU A 10 0.05 -3.24 -8.93
CA LEU A 10 0.01 -4.28 -9.96
C LEU A 10 1.39 -4.44 -10.58
N PHE A 11 1.77 -5.66 -10.87
CA PHE A 11 3.05 -5.96 -11.52
C PHE A 11 2.89 -5.97 -13.03
N PHE A 12 3.72 -5.17 -13.70
CA PHE A 12 3.77 -5.09 -15.15
C PHE A 12 5.10 -5.64 -15.65
N ASN A 13 5.04 -6.63 -16.51
CA ASN A 13 6.23 -7.23 -17.09
C ASN A 13 6.43 -6.69 -18.52
N LYS A 14 7.60 -6.12 -18.79
CA LYS A 14 7.98 -5.68 -20.13
C LYS A 14 8.44 -6.82 -21.01
N ASP A 15 9.00 -7.85 -20.40
CA ASP A 15 9.53 -9.00 -21.13
C ASP A 15 8.48 -10.10 -21.17
N VAL A 16 8.06 -10.44 -22.38
CA VAL A 16 7.15 -11.56 -22.65
C VAL A 16 7.75 -12.90 -22.20
N ASP A 17 9.05 -12.93 -21.99
CA ASP A 17 9.78 -14.09 -21.53
C ASP A 17 9.63 -14.27 -20.01
N ARG A 18 8.45 -14.69 -19.59
CA ARG A 18 8.11 -15.06 -18.20
C ARG A 18 8.76 -16.39 -17.81
N THR A 19 10.00 -16.63 -18.20
CA THR A 19 10.73 -17.84 -17.83
C THR A 19 11.07 -17.90 -16.35
N SER A 20 11.03 -16.79 -15.66
CA SER A 20 11.01 -16.78 -14.20
C SER A 20 9.65 -17.26 -13.75
N SER A 21 9.56 -18.43 -13.15
CA SER A 21 8.33 -18.99 -12.59
C SER A 21 7.47 -17.92 -11.93
N PRO A 22 6.28 -17.59 -12.47
CA PRO A 22 5.41 -16.61 -11.87
C PRO A 22 5.03 -17.08 -10.47
N SER A 23 4.80 -16.16 -9.57
CA SER A 23 4.18 -16.49 -8.29
C SER A 23 2.85 -17.20 -8.56
N ARG A 24 2.54 -18.21 -7.74
CA ARG A 24 1.22 -18.85 -7.78
C ARG A 24 0.15 -18.01 -7.09
N TYR A 25 0.54 -16.97 -6.41
CA TYR A 25 -0.40 -16.08 -5.74
C TYR A 25 -1.05 -15.14 -6.76
N VAL A 26 -2.36 -15.24 -6.88
CA VAL A 26 -3.17 -14.28 -7.61
C VAL A 26 -3.60 -13.20 -6.64
N GLN A 27 -3.28 -11.96 -6.95
CA GLN A 27 -3.62 -10.82 -6.12
C GLN A 27 -5.15 -10.66 -6.03
N VAL A 28 -5.65 -10.40 -4.83
CA VAL A 28 -7.09 -10.27 -4.56
C VAL A 28 -7.39 -8.84 -4.18
N PHE A 29 -8.51 -8.32 -4.67
CA PHE A 29 -9.06 -7.01 -4.30
C PHE A 29 -10.55 -7.11 -4.02
N SER A 30 -11.06 -6.18 -3.22
CA SER A 30 -12.50 -5.94 -3.08
C SER A 30 -13.00 -4.99 -4.18
N PRO A 31 -14.26 -5.09 -4.63
CA PRO A 31 -14.85 -4.09 -5.51
C PRO A 31 -14.75 -2.65 -4.98
N SER A 32 -14.67 -2.48 -3.66
CA SER A 32 -14.56 -1.17 -3.00
C SER A 32 -13.12 -0.64 -2.87
N ASP A 33 -12.11 -1.44 -3.22
CA ASP A 33 -10.72 -1.03 -3.10
C ASP A 33 -10.36 0.02 -4.16
N GLN A 34 -9.52 0.97 -3.79
CA GLN A 34 -9.01 2.04 -4.65
C GLN A 34 -7.59 1.68 -5.14
N ILE A 35 -7.52 1.04 -6.30
CA ILE A 35 -6.27 0.55 -6.87
C ILE A 35 -5.65 1.66 -7.72
N LEU A 36 -4.49 2.15 -7.30
CA LEU A 36 -3.77 3.21 -8.01
C LEU A 36 -3.07 2.66 -9.26
N ILE A 37 -3.36 3.25 -10.41
CA ILE A 37 -2.59 3.06 -11.63
C ILE A 37 -1.92 4.38 -11.98
N GLN A 38 -0.59 4.39 -12.06
CA GLN A 38 0.17 5.58 -12.39
C GLN A 38 1.24 5.31 -13.43
N VAL A 39 1.36 6.24 -14.38
CA VAL A 39 2.40 6.25 -15.41
C VAL A 39 3.09 7.61 -15.42
N ILE A 40 4.40 7.60 -15.39
CA ILE A 40 5.22 8.80 -15.49
C ILE A 40 5.83 8.84 -16.88
N THR A 41 5.63 9.93 -17.59
CA THR A 41 6.23 10.15 -18.90
C THR A 41 7.31 11.21 -18.81
N GLN A 42 8.35 11.03 -19.61
CA GLN A 42 9.45 11.97 -19.74
C GLN A 42 9.73 12.21 -21.23
N TYR A 43 9.63 13.45 -21.68
CA TYR A 43 9.78 13.85 -23.09
C TYR A 43 8.93 12.98 -24.05
N GLU A 44 7.75 12.57 -23.61
CA GLU A 44 6.85 11.74 -24.42
C GLU A 44 5.74 12.60 -25.01
N SER A 45 5.62 12.55 -26.33
CA SER A 45 4.58 13.26 -27.07
C SER A 45 3.35 12.39 -27.37
N ARG A 46 3.46 11.07 -27.17
CA ARG A 46 2.35 10.15 -27.44
C ARG A 46 1.44 10.09 -26.23
N ALA A 47 0.14 10.08 -26.47
CA ALA A 47 -0.83 9.82 -25.43
C ALA A 47 -0.62 8.41 -24.83
N ILE A 48 -0.80 8.31 -23.51
CA ILE A 48 -0.81 7.01 -22.85
C ILE A 48 -2.20 6.40 -23.02
N THR A 49 -2.24 5.23 -23.61
CA THR A 49 -3.46 4.42 -23.72
C THR A 49 -3.45 3.32 -22.66
N GLY A 50 -4.59 3.04 -22.10
CA GLY A 50 -4.74 1.96 -21.13
C GLY A 50 -6.12 1.37 -21.20
N LYS A 51 -6.23 0.09 -20.90
CA LYS A 51 -7.50 -0.62 -20.78
C LYS A 51 -7.44 -1.66 -19.67
N ILE A 52 -8.60 -1.92 -19.10
CA ILE A 52 -8.84 -3.02 -18.19
C ILE A 52 -9.58 -4.10 -18.98
N VAL A 53 -9.12 -5.32 -18.87
CA VAL A 53 -9.71 -6.45 -19.58
C VAL A 53 -10.18 -7.51 -18.59
N ASN A 54 -11.44 -7.91 -18.70
CA ASN A 54 -11.95 -9.06 -17.98
C ASN A 54 -11.47 -10.33 -18.68
N VAL A 55 -10.78 -11.21 -17.96
CA VAL A 55 -10.20 -12.43 -18.52
C VAL A 55 -11.23 -13.43 -19.01
N CYS A 56 -12.39 -13.47 -18.35
CA CYS A 56 -13.43 -14.46 -18.65
C CYS A 56 -14.38 -14.02 -19.77
N THR A 57 -14.81 -12.75 -19.72
CA THR A 57 -15.79 -12.22 -20.70
C THR A 57 -15.13 -11.56 -21.90
N HIS A 58 -13.83 -11.23 -21.79
CA HIS A 58 -13.07 -10.44 -22.76
C HIS A 58 -13.60 -9.00 -22.94
N ASP A 59 -14.42 -8.53 -22.00
CA ASP A 59 -14.87 -7.15 -22.02
C ASP A 59 -13.69 -6.22 -21.73
N GLU A 60 -13.56 -5.20 -22.55
CA GLU A 60 -12.52 -4.18 -22.44
C GLU A 60 -13.14 -2.83 -22.00
N THR A 61 -12.53 -2.20 -21.01
CA THR A 61 -12.88 -0.86 -20.56
C THR A 61 -11.66 0.03 -20.69
N GLU A 62 -11.77 1.13 -21.44
CA GLU A 62 -10.70 2.10 -21.55
C GLU A 62 -10.47 2.83 -20.23
N ILE A 63 -9.21 3.12 -19.95
CA ILE A 63 -8.80 3.89 -18.77
C ILE A 63 -8.88 5.37 -19.11
N ASP A 64 -9.73 6.10 -18.39
CA ASP A 64 -9.79 7.56 -18.45
C ASP A 64 -8.68 8.14 -17.58
N TRP A 65 -7.64 8.68 -18.24
CA TRP A 65 -6.47 9.20 -17.57
C TRP A 65 -6.66 10.63 -17.08
N THR A 66 -6.43 10.85 -15.80
CA THR A 66 -6.18 12.20 -15.31
C THR A 66 -4.70 12.53 -15.48
N VAL A 67 -4.42 13.68 -16.11
CA VAL A 67 -3.06 14.09 -16.45
C VAL A 67 -2.66 15.28 -15.59
N TRP A 68 -1.50 15.18 -14.99
CA TRP A 68 -0.85 16.28 -14.29
C TRP A 68 0.52 16.57 -14.89
N SER A 69 0.74 17.81 -15.30
CA SER A 69 2.06 18.25 -15.74
C SER A 69 2.94 18.54 -14.53
N LEU A 70 4.03 17.79 -14.41
CA LEU A 70 5.01 17.97 -13.34
C LEU A 70 5.98 19.11 -13.64
N ASN A 71 6.36 19.20 -14.90
CA ASN A 71 7.21 20.24 -15.46
C ASN A 71 7.01 20.31 -16.98
N SER A 72 7.84 21.07 -17.69
CA SER A 72 7.76 21.21 -19.15
C SER A 72 7.98 19.91 -19.95
N HIS A 73 8.47 18.86 -19.32
CA HIS A 73 8.90 17.63 -19.99
C HIS A 73 8.26 16.36 -19.42
N ASP A 74 7.80 16.42 -18.17
CA ASP A 74 7.31 15.26 -17.45
C ASP A 74 5.83 15.42 -17.10
N ASN A 75 5.05 14.41 -17.43
CA ASN A 75 3.64 14.31 -17.07
C ASN A 75 3.38 13.05 -16.26
N LEU A 76 2.47 13.17 -15.30
CA LEU A 76 1.90 12.09 -14.55
C LEU A 76 0.52 11.77 -15.10
N TYR A 77 0.33 10.55 -15.51
CA TYR A 77 -0.98 9.97 -15.84
C TYR A 77 -1.39 9.09 -14.68
N TYR A 78 -2.56 9.29 -14.15
CA TYR A 78 -3.06 8.43 -13.10
C TYR A 78 -4.55 8.14 -13.27
N HIS A 79 -4.92 6.98 -12.77
CA HIS A 79 -6.30 6.53 -12.68
C HIS A 79 -6.45 5.68 -11.43
N VAL A 80 -7.63 5.69 -10.83
CA VAL A 80 -7.97 4.84 -9.69
C VAL A 80 -9.02 3.85 -10.12
N LEU A 81 -8.63 2.57 -10.17
CA LEU A 81 -9.59 1.50 -10.42
C LEU A 81 -10.42 1.29 -9.17
N THR A 82 -11.73 1.34 -9.32
CA THR A 82 -12.69 1.09 -8.26
C THR A 82 -13.99 0.57 -8.87
N ALA A 83 -14.84 -0.03 -8.03
CA ALA A 83 -16.16 -0.54 -8.43
C ALA A 83 -16.14 -1.56 -9.58
N LEU A 84 -15.04 -2.32 -9.72
CA LEU A 84 -14.99 -3.42 -10.67
C LEU A 84 -15.90 -4.56 -10.18
N PRO A 85 -16.71 -5.16 -11.07
CA PRO A 85 -17.46 -6.38 -10.74
C PRO A 85 -16.56 -7.54 -10.34
N ASP A 86 -17.11 -8.52 -9.65
CA ASP A 86 -16.41 -9.76 -9.33
C ASP A 86 -15.89 -10.44 -10.61
N GLY A 87 -14.61 -10.78 -10.64
CA GLY A 87 -13.99 -11.38 -11.82
C GLY A 87 -12.47 -11.36 -11.79
N TYR A 88 -11.89 -11.89 -12.86
CA TYR A 88 -10.44 -11.87 -13.10
C TYR A 88 -10.11 -10.83 -14.15
N TYR A 89 -9.12 -9.99 -13.86
CA TYR A 89 -8.77 -8.85 -14.68
C TYR A 89 -7.26 -8.75 -14.90
N TYR A 90 -6.90 -8.09 -15.97
CA TYR A 90 -5.56 -7.51 -16.13
C TYR A 90 -5.68 -6.10 -16.70
N VAL A 91 -4.63 -5.31 -16.52
CA VAL A 91 -4.49 -3.97 -17.08
C VAL A 91 -3.46 -4.00 -18.19
N GLU A 92 -3.78 -3.37 -19.31
CA GLU A 92 -2.84 -3.15 -20.41
C GLU A 92 -2.56 -1.65 -20.55
N ILE A 93 -1.29 -1.25 -20.59
CA ILE A 93 -0.84 0.13 -20.77
C ILE A 93 0.17 0.16 -21.90
N ASN A 94 -0.16 0.81 -23.03
CA ASN A 94 0.68 0.88 -24.21
C ASN A 94 1.24 -0.48 -24.65
N GLY A 95 0.44 -1.55 -24.56
CA GLY A 95 0.84 -2.91 -24.91
C GLY A 95 1.62 -3.68 -23.83
N ILE A 96 1.90 -3.05 -22.67
CA ILE A 96 2.47 -3.77 -21.51
C ILE A 96 1.32 -4.25 -20.64
N VAL A 97 1.31 -5.53 -20.34
CA VAL A 97 0.22 -6.22 -19.62
C VAL A 97 0.62 -6.47 -18.17
N SER A 98 -0.30 -6.23 -17.25
CA SER A 98 -0.11 -6.59 -15.84
C SER A 98 -0.28 -8.08 -15.60
N ASP A 99 0.14 -8.56 -14.43
CA ASP A 99 -0.31 -9.85 -13.92
C ASP A 99 -1.83 -9.83 -13.71
N ILE A 100 -2.44 -11.02 -13.76
CA ILE A 100 -3.88 -11.18 -13.51
C ILE A 100 -4.14 -10.98 -12.03
N PHE A 101 -5.18 -10.22 -11.71
CA PHE A 101 -5.70 -10.06 -10.37
C PHE A 101 -7.18 -10.46 -10.31
N HIS A 102 -7.67 -10.78 -9.12
CA HIS A 102 -9.02 -11.21 -8.85
C HIS A 102 -9.75 -10.15 -8.02
N VAL A 103 -10.87 -9.67 -8.51
CA VAL A 103 -11.79 -8.83 -7.75
C VAL A 103 -12.91 -9.71 -7.22
N THR A 104 -13.22 -9.64 -5.94
CA THR A 104 -14.23 -10.46 -5.31
C THR A 104 -14.92 -9.77 -4.14
N SER A 105 -16.22 -10.00 -4.01
CA SER A 105 -17.03 -9.64 -2.85
C SER A 105 -17.11 -10.76 -1.79
N ASP A 106 -16.47 -11.90 -2.04
CA ASP A 106 -16.43 -13.04 -1.12
C ASP A 106 -15.60 -12.70 0.13
N GLU A 107 -16.28 -12.46 1.24
CA GLU A 107 -15.66 -12.09 2.50
C GLU A 107 -14.63 -13.12 2.98
N SER A 108 -14.84 -14.41 2.71
CA SER A 108 -13.91 -15.46 3.13
C SER A 108 -12.53 -15.30 2.47
N LYS A 109 -12.49 -14.93 1.20
CA LYS A 109 -11.25 -14.67 0.46
C LYS A 109 -10.62 -13.35 0.86
N LEU A 110 -11.42 -12.35 1.20
CA LEU A 110 -10.92 -11.06 1.65
C LEU A 110 -10.34 -11.14 3.06
N LEU A 111 -10.88 -11.98 3.95
CA LEU A 111 -10.35 -12.22 5.30
C LEU A 111 -8.97 -12.88 5.28
N ASP A 112 -8.65 -13.66 4.24
CA ASP A 112 -7.31 -14.24 4.04
C ASP A 112 -6.25 -13.20 3.61
N THR A 113 -6.65 -11.93 3.49
CA THR A 113 -5.79 -10.82 3.06
C THR A 113 -5.77 -9.70 4.09
N THR A 114 -4.67 -8.97 4.14
CA THR A 114 -4.57 -7.71 4.87
C THR A 114 -4.73 -6.55 3.91
N LEU A 115 -5.63 -5.63 4.22
CA LEU A 115 -5.79 -4.38 3.50
C LEU A 115 -4.75 -3.37 3.98
N ILE A 116 -3.87 -2.93 3.10
CA ILE A 116 -2.91 -1.86 3.35
C ILE A 116 -3.39 -0.61 2.63
N GLN A 117 -3.61 0.47 3.40
CA GLN A 117 -4.00 1.76 2.86
C GLN A 117 -2.86 2.75 3.06
N TYR A 118 -2.52 3.52 2.03
CA TYR A 118 -1.39 4.44 2.09
C TYR A 118 -1.68 5.78 1.45
N SER A 119 -1.03 6.82 1.99
CA SER A 119 -1.17 8.20 1.52
C SER A 119 0.01 9.07 1.95
N MET A 120 0.15 10.23 1.32
CA MET A 120 1.13 11.26 1.66
C MET A 120 0.45 12.52 2.23
N ARG A 121 1.08 13.19 3.21
CA ARG A 121 0.50 14.37 3.87
C ARG A 121 0.25 15.53 2.92
N ASP A 122 1.26 15.97 2.23
CA ASP A 122 1.29 17.31 1.63
C ASP A 122 1.23 17.28 0.10
N ASN A 123 0.77 16.20 -0.48
CA ASN A 123 0.67 16.10 -1.93
C ASN A 123 1.99 16.45 -2.66
N LYS A 124 3.12 16.18 -2.02
CA LYS A 124 4.45 16.48 -2.57
C LYS A 124 4.94 15.39 -3.48
N SER A 125 5.63 15.81 -4.52
CA SER A 125 6.35 14.87 -5.38
C SER A 125 7.50 14.23 -4.63
N ARG A 126 7.75 12.94 -4.90
CA ARG A 126 8.91 12.19 -4.46
C ARG A 126 9.80 11.86 -5.64
N GLN A 127 11.07 11.54 -5.40
CA GLN A 127 11.99 11.11 -6.45
C GLN A 127 11.51 9.87 -7.20
N ASP A 128 10.75 9.02 -6.56
CA ASP A 128 10.14 7.82 -7.10
C ASP A 128 8.80 8.06 -7.81
N GLY A 129 8.35 9.32 -7.85
CA GLY A 129 7.24 9.75 -8.68
C GLY A 129 5.85 9.42 -8.17
N VAL A 130 5.63 9.49 -6.84
CA VAL A 130 4.29 9.45 -6.27
C VAL A 130 3.78 10.86 -6.08
N PHE A 131 2.61 11.11 -6.62
CA PHE A 131 1.92 12.38 -6.53
C PHE A 131 0.46 12.14 -6.18
N TRP A 132 -0.08 12.99 -5.32
CA TRP A 132 -1.50 13.08 -5.06
C TRP A 132 -2.05 14.31 -5.73
N VAL A 133 -3.21 14.23 -6.35
CA VAL A 133 -3.74 15.34 -7.11
C VAL A 133 -4.51 16.31 -6.23
N SER A 134 -4.18 17.58 -6.40
CA SER A 134 -4.91 18.80 -6.03
C SER A 134 -5.69 18.83 -4.72
N GLY A 135 -5.01 19.18 -3.62
CA GLY A 135 -5.69 19.72 -2.42
C GLY A 135 -6.47 18.72 -1.57
N VAL A 136 -6.78 17.56 -2.10
CA VAL A 136 -7.46 16.48 -1.38
C VAL A 136 -6.49 15.33 -1.16
N GLN A 137 -6.32 14.94 0.09
CA GLN A 137 -5.52 13.77 0.41
C GLN A 137 -6.31 12.51 0.07
N GLN A 138 -5.77 11.68 -0.81
CA GLN A 138 -6.37 10.43 -1.26
C GLN A 138 -5.60 9.25 -0.69
N PHE A 139 -6.31 8.21 -0.28
CA PHE A 139 -5.75 6.94 0.15
C PHE A 139 -5.96 5.90 -0.94
N PHE A 140 -4.94 5.09 -1.14
CA PHE A 140 -4.96 3.97 -2.08
C PHE A 140 -4.90 2.67 -1.33
N ASP A 141 -5.45 1.64 -1.93
CA ASP A 141 -5.62 0.34 -1.32
C ASP A 141 -4.73 -0.69 -2.01
N TRP A 142 -4.11 -1.52 -1.19
CA TRP A 142 -3.35 -2.67 -1.63
C TRP A 142 -3.64 -3.84 -0.70
N ARG A 143 -4.15 -4.95 -1.24
CA ARG A 143 -4.38 -6.16 -0.46
C ARG A 143 -3.27 -7.15 -0.68
N VAL A 144 -2.84 -7.75 0.42
CA VAL A 144 -1.72 -8.69 0.42
C VAL A 144 -2.05 -9.94 1.23
N PRO A 145 -1.47 -11.09 0.88
CA PRO A 145 -1.57 -12.29 1.72
C PRO A 145 -0.73 -12.11 2.98
N GLY A 146 -1.22 -12.63 4.10
CA GLY A 146 -0.55 -12.54 5.39
C GLY A 146 -1.26 -11.64 6.37
N GLY A 147 -0.60 -11.32 7.47
CA GLY A 147 -1.21 -10.56 8.56
C GLY A 147 -0.34 -10.45 9.79
N PHE A 148 -0.96 -10.06 10.89
CA PHE A 148 -0.36 -10.07 12.22
C PHE A 148 -0.75 -11.35 12.95
N MET A 149 0.22 -11.98 13.58
CA MET A 149 0.01 -13.16 14.43
C MET A 149 0.13 -12.76 15.90
N ASP A 150 -0.64 -13.38 16.76
CA ASP A 150 -0.69 -13.02 18.19
C ASP A 150 0.64 -13.29 18.93
N ASP A 151 1.43 -14.24 18.47
CA ASP A 151 2.74 -14.57 19.02
C ASP A 151 3.87 -13.63 18.55
N ASP A 152 3.59 -12.79 17.55
CA ASP A 152 4.53 -11.82 17.01
C ASP A 152 4.42 -10.43 17.70
N TRP A 153 3.74 -10.32 18.83
CA TRP A 153 3.64 -9.08 19.60
C TRP A 153 4.79 -8.95 20.59
N SER A 154 5.30 -7.75 20.73
CA SER A 154 6.31 -7.38 21.71
C SER A 154 5.93 -6.09 22.40
N PHE A 155 6.07 -6.07 23.72
CA PHE A 155 5.70 -4.93 24.54
C PHE A 155 6.96 -4.29 25.10
N GLY A 156 7.05 -2.99 25.03
CA GLY A 156 8.19 -2.23 25.51
C GLY A 156 7.78 -0.90 26.09
N VAL A 157 8.74 -0.20 26.62
CA VAL A 157 8.61 1.17 27.12
C VAL A 157 9.70 2.01 26.47
N SER A 158 9.30 3.12 25.87
CA SER A 158 10.23 4.17 25.48
C SER A 158 10.31 5.17 26.62
N ASN A 159 11.46 5.29 27.27
CA ASN A 159 11.66 6.18 28.38
C ASN A 159 12.98 6.91 28.28
N GLU A 160 13.04 8.04 28.95
CA GLU A 160 14.28 8.79 29.16
C GLU A 160 14.48 9.00 30.65
N GLN A 161 15.68 8.69 31.12
CA GLN A 161 16.05 8.78 32.53
C GLN A 161 17.26 9.68 32.68
N PHE A 162 17.24 10.50 33.73
CA PHE A 162 18.36 11.31 34.15
C PHE A 162 18.96 10.71 35.42
N THR A 163 20.27 10.54 35.43
CA THR A 163 21.02 10.13 36.64
C THR A 163 21.82 11.30 37.13
N ASP A 164 21.60 11.73 38.38
CA ASP A 164 22.39 12.81 38.99
C ASP A 164 23.79 12.33 39.46
N SER A 165 24.60 13.28 40.01
CA SER A 165 25.94 12.99 40.52
C SER A 165 25.97 12.04 41.71
N ASP A 166 24.83 11.90 42.39
CA ASP A 166 24.67 11.03 43.57
C ASP A 166 24.05 9.67 43.19
N TYR A 167 24.00 9.39 41.90
CA TYR A 167 23.39 8.17 41.31
C TYR A 167 21.89 8.01 41.53
N ASN A 168 21.18 9.09 41.86
CA ASN A 168 19.72 9.03 41.88
C ASN A 168 19.19 9.08 40.44
N VAL A 169 18.30 8.16 40.12
CA VAL A 169 17.66 8.07 38.81
C VAL A 169 16.30 8.75 38.87
N SER A 170 16.10 9.72 38.00
CA SER A 170 14.80 10.38 37.79
C SER A 170 14.30 10.08 36.38
N GLU A 171 13.07 9.62 36.27
CA GLU A 171 12.41 9.41 34.98
C GLU A 171 11.89 10.74 34.46
N ILE A 172 12.28 11.10 33.23
CA ILE A 172 11.87 12.33 32.55
C ILE A 172 10.54 12.12 31.84
N TYR A 173 10.46 11.02 31.10
CA TYR A 173 9.20 10.55 30.48
C TYR A 173 9.21 9.04 30.36
N SER A 174 8.02 8.46 30.25
CA SER A 174 7.80 7.04 29.99
C SER A 174 6.57 6.88 29.13
N ARG A 175 6.70 6.13 28.06
CA ARG A 175 5.61 5.83 27.13
C ARG A 175 5.63 4.35 26.78
N GLU A 176 4.48 3.70 26.86
CA GLU A 176 4.32 2.35 26.37
C GLU A 176 4.47 2.28 24.85
N VAL A 177 5.08 1.25 24.33
CA VAL A 177 5.24 0.99 22.91
C VAL A 177 4.91 -0.45 22.62
N THR A 178 3.98 -0.68 21.71
CA THR A 178 3.64 -2.00 21.22
C THR A 178 4.25 -2.22 19.84
N TYR A 179 5.07 -3.25 19.75
CA TYR A 179 5.65 -3.71 18.49
C TYR A 179 4.88 -4.92 18.00
N LYS A 180 4.60 -4.94 16.70
CA LYS A 180 3.97 -6.09 16.04
C LYS A 180 4.82 -6.46 14.82
N SER A 181 4.92 -7.75 14.55
CA SER A 181 5.56 -8.21 13.31
C SER A 181 4.50 -8.51 12.28
N PHE A 182 4.57 -7.81 11.16
CA PHE A 182 3.71 -8.07 10.01
C PHE A 182 4.34 -9.13 9.12
N THR A 183 3.65 -10.22 8.88
CA THR A 183 4.07 -11.28 7.97
C THR A 183 3.40 -11.08 6.63
N LEU A 184 4.19 -10.72 5.61
CA LEU A 184 3.78 -10.61 4.22
C LEU A 184 3.99 -11.95 3.52
N GLY A 185 2.94 -12.53 2.98
CA GLY A 185 2.93 -13.86 2.39
C GLY A 185 2.20 -14.87 3.27
N ASN A 186 1.72 -15.92 2.64
CA ASN A 186 1.07 -17.06 3.28
C ASN A 186 1.84 -18.37 2.99
N ALA A 187 1.22 -19.53 3.19
CA ALA A 187 1.84 -20.83 2.91
C ALA A 187 2.32 -21.00 1.45
N ILE A 188 1.73 -20.26 0.51
CA ILE A 188 2.16 -20.24 -0.91
C ILE A 188 3.31 -19.24 -1.11
N GLY A 189 3.47 -18.28 -0.21
CA GLY A 189 4.39 -17.15 -0.33
C GLY A 189 3.87 -16.07 -1.28
N CYS A 190 4.68 -15.05 -1.49
CA CYS A 190 4.41 -13.98 -2.43
C CYS A 190 5.67 -13.64 -3.25
N PRO A 191 5.54 -12.97 -4.40
CA PRO A 191 6.67 -12.57 -5.20
C PRO A 191 7.48 -11.46 -4.52
N ILE A 192 8.76 -11.36 -4.85
CA ILE A 192 9.69 -10.39 -4.19
C ILE A 192 9.28 -8.92 -4.37
N TRP A 193 8.61 -8.59 -5.47
CA TRP A 193 8.16 -7.22 -5.70
C TRP A 193 7.13 -6.72 -4.69
N TYR A 194 6.43 -7.64 -3.99
CA TYR A 194 5.57 -7.28 -2.84
C TYR A 194 6.37 -6.66 -1.71
N ALA A 195 7.55 -7.19 -1.41
CA ALA A 195 8.40 -6.61 -0.36
C ALA A 195 8.96 -5.25 -0.79
N ASP A 196 9.33 -5.07 -2.07
CA ASP A 196 9.77 -3.78 -2.59
C ASP A 196 8.65 -2.73 -2.49
N LEU A 197 7.43 -3.10 -2.89
CA LEU A 197 6.27 -2.22 -2.78
C LEU A 197 5.93 -1.90 -1.31
N LEU A 198 5.94 -2.90 -0.42
CA LEU A 198 5.73 -2.68 1.01
C LEU A 198 6.76 -1.70 1.57
N ASN A 199 8.04 -1.90 1.24
CA ASN A 199 9.11 -1.01 1.67
C ASN A 199 8.89 0.44 1.20
N ARG A 200 8.37 0.64 0.00
CA ARG A 200 8.01 1.97 -0.53
C ARG A 200 6.79 2.55 0.17
N ILE A 201 5.74 1.75 0.35
CA ILE A 201 4.52 2.16 1.06
C ILE A 201 4.85 2.59 2.49
N MET A 202 5.71 1.83 3.21
CA MET A 202 6.13 2.18 4.56
C MET A 202 6.94 3.49 4.67
N SER A 203 7.35 4.07 3.54
CA SER A 203 7.94 5.41 3.49
C SER A 203 6.91 6.52 3.26
N CYS A 204 5.64 6.19 3.08
CA CYS A 204 4.54 7.16 3.02
C CYS A 204 4.22 7.72 4.41
N THR A 205 3.60 8.90 4.46
CA THR A 205 3.26 9.58 5.72
C THR A 205 2.20 8.83 6.52
N TYR A 206 1.24 8.24 5.82
CA TYR A 206 0.13 7.50 6.42
C TYR A 206 0.06 6.11 5.83
N VAL A 207 0.19 5.12 6.70
CA VAL A 207 0.04 3.70 6.34
C VAL A 207 -0.85 3.03 7.37
N TYR A 208 -1.87 2.36 6.90
CA TYR A 208 -2.85 1.66 7.73
C TYR A 208 -2.94 0.22 7.29
N PHE A 209 -2.97 -0.69 8.25
CA PHE A 209 -3.23 -2.11 8.06
C PHE A 209 -4.58 -2.43 8.67
N ASN A 210 -5.54 -2.86 7.87
CA ASN A 210 -6.92 -3.12 8.30
C ASN A 210 -7.55 -1.97 9.12
N GLY A 211 -7.17 -0.72 8.80
CA GLY A 211 -7.69 0.47 9.45
C GLY A 211 -6.90 0.97 10.66
N GLU A 212 -5.92 0.22 11.15
CA GLU A 212 -5.01 0.65 12.20
C GLU A 212 -3.73 1.24 11.60
N ARG A 213 -3.25 2.34 12.18
CA ARG A 213 -2.04 3.02 11.71
C ARG A 213 -0.79 2.37 12.27
N TYR A 214 0.19 2.16 11.39
CA TYR A 214 1.50 1.64 11.76
C TYR A 214 2.62 2.46 11.15
N LEU A 215 3.74 2.48 11.86
CA LEU A 215 5.02 2.96 11.38
C LEU A 215 6.01 1.80 11.35
N ARG A 216 7.00 1.91 10.47
CA ARG A 216 8.12 0.98 10.47
C ARG A 216 8.94 1.18 11.75
N MET A 217 9.29 0.10 12.42
CA MET A 217 10.22 0.15 13.53
C MET A 217 11.59 0.67 13.02
N GLU A 218 12.17 1.61 13.74
CA GLU A 218 13.46 2.20 13.39
C GLU A 218 14.53 1.12 13.23
N SER A 219 15.34 1.27 12.18
CA SER A 219 16.44 0.35 11.84
C SER A 219 16.02 -1.11 11.58
N SER A 220 14.72 -1.40 11.48
CA SER A 220 14.27 -2.76 11.16
C SER A 220 14.46 -3.07 9.68
N VAL A 221 15.02 -4.24 9.41
CA VAL A 221 15.17 -4.81 8.06
C VAL A 221 14.22 -5.99 7.94
N PRO A 222 13.44 -6.11 6.85
CA PRO A 222 12.58 -7.26 6.67
C PRO A 222 13.36 -8.58 6.66
N GLU A 223 12.87 -9.56 7.38
CA GLU A 223 13.39 -10.93 7.30
C GLU A 223 12.76 -11.62 6.09
N ILE A 224 13.58 -12.34 5.33
CA ILE A 224 13.16 -13.00 4.09
C ILE A 224 13.34 -14.50 4.25
N THR A 225 12.25 -15.26 4.09
CA THR A 225 12.27 -16.72 4.10
C THR A 225 11.74 -17.27 2.77
N LYS A 226 12.51 -18.12 2.11
CA LYS A 226 12.04 -18.83 0.92
C LYS A 226 11.01 -19.90 1.31
N VAL A 227 9.89 -19.91 0.63
CA VAL A 227 8.87 -20.95 0.81
C VAL A 227 9.12 -22.13 -0.11
N ILE A 228 9.43 -21.84 -1.39
CA ILE A 228 9.72 -22.85 -2.40
C ILE A 228 10.93 -22.37 -3.23
N GLU A 229 12.04 -23.08 -3.16
CA GLU A 229 13.29 -22.65 -3.81
C GLU A 229 13.17 -22.49 -5.32
N SER A 230 12.47 -23.43 -5.99
CA SER A 230 12.32 -23.43 -7.45
C SER A 230 11.31 -22.41 -7.99
N LYS A 231 10.52 -21.79 -7.13
CA LYS A 231 9.37 -20.96 -7.55
C LYS A 231 9.46 -19.49 -7.15
N ARG A 232 10.58 -19.06 -6.62
CA ARG A 232 10.80 -17.66 -6.21
C ARG A 232 9.65 -17.09 -5.37
N SER A 233 9.13 -17.90 -4.46
CA SER A 233 8.11 -17.52 -3.49
C SER A 233 8.75 -17.29 -2.13
N TYR A 234 8.37 -16.19 -1.49
CA TYR A 234 8.98 -15.71 -0.25
C TYR A 234 7.92 -15.36 0.78
N VAL A 235 8.30 -15.40 2.04
CA VAL A 235 7.59 -14.79 3.15
C VAL A 235 8.51 -13.71 3.73
N PHE A 236 7.95 -12.55 4.03
CA PHE A 236 8.68 -11.42 4.59
C PHE A 236 8.09 -11.07 5.95
N LYS A 237 8.94 -10.87 6.95
CA LYS A 237 8.53 -10.33 8.25
C LYS A 237 9.06 -8.92 8.43
N GLN A 238 8.18 -7.99 8.77
CA GLN A 238 8.50 -6.58 9.01
C GLN A 238 8.02 -6.15 10.38
N ALA A 239 8.96 -5.71 11.22
CA ALA A 239 8.60 -5.14 12.53
C ALA A 239 7.97 -3.76 12.36
N LEU A 240 6.82 -3.56 12.98
CA LEU A 240 6.01 -2.35 12.94
C LEU A 240 5.71 -1.87 14.35
N VAL A 241 5.49 -0.57 14.47
CA VAL A 241 5.04 0.09 15.71
C VAL A 241 3.62 0.57 15.50
N SER A 242 2.71 0.20 16.38
CA SER A 242 1.35 0.75 16.40
C SER A 242 1.40 2.22 16.82
N VAL A 243 0.67 3.06 16.11
CA VAL A 243 0.54 4.49 16.43
C VAL A 243 -0.85 4.73 16.95
N ASP A 244 -0.97 4.86 18.25
CA ASP A 244 -2.20 5.36 18.86
C ASP A 244 -2.25 6.87 18.65
N ILE A 245 -3.21 7.31 17.85
CA ILE A 245 -3.39 8.72 17.55
C ILE A 245 -4.16 9.36 18.70
N VAL A 246 -3.41 9.95 19.62
CA VAL A 246 -3.99 10.82 20.68
C VAL A 246 -3.65 12.28 20.38
N ASP A 247 -2.89 12.56 19.32
CA ASP A 247 -2.46 13.92 19.00
C ASP A 247 -3.57 14.70 18.29
N ALA A 248 -4.05 15.76 18.95
CA ALA A 248 -5.04 16.68 18.37
C ALA A 248 -4.57 17.34 17.07
N SER A 249 -3.26 17.45 16.83
CA SER A 249 -2.73 17.99 15.57
C SER A 249 -2.94 17.04 14.39
N GLU A 250 -3.10 15.76 14.63
CA GLU A 250 -3.42 14.78 13.60
C GLU A 250 -4.92 14.64 13.34
N SER A 251 -5.78 15.17 14.23
CA SER A 251 -7.24 15.13 14.07
C SER A 251 -7.70 15.75 12.76
N ASP A 252 -7.07 16.84 12.33
CA ASP A 252 -7.37 17.50 11.07
C ASP A 252 -7.09 16.59 9.86
N ASN A 253 -6.15 15.67 9.99
CA ASN A 253 -5.81 14.72 8.94
C ASN A 253 -6.78 13.53 8.89
N LEU A 254 -7.42 13.20 10.02
CA LEU A 254 -8.45 12.17 10.07
C LEU A 254 -9.75 12.60 9.39
N LEU A 255 -9.96 13.90 9.25
CA LEU A 255 -11.11 14.47 8.53
C LEU A 255 -10.94 14.40 7.01
N LYS A 256 -9.76 14.05 6.50
CA LYS A 256 -9.52 13.94 5.07
C LYS A 256 -10.16 12.67 4.51
N ILE A 257 -10.75 12.82 3.34
CA ILE A 257 -11.45 11.71 2.66
C ILE A 257 -10.46 10.61 2.33
N ARG A 258 -10.60 9.46 2.97
CA ARG A 258 -9.80 8.25 2.69
C ARG A 258 -10.28 7.53 1.44
N ARG A 259 -11.57 7.63 1.18
CA ARG A 259 -12.26 7.10 0.00
C ARG A 259 -13.27 8.12 -0.48
N VAL A 260 -13.70 7.97 -1.71
CA VAL A 260 -14.87 8.71 -2.23
C VAL A 260 -16.15 8.31 -1.51
N ASP A 261 -16.13 7.20 -0.77
CA ASP A 261 -17.24 6.67 0.00
C ASP A 261 -17.42 7.42 1.33
N GLU A 262 -18.56 8.10 1.49
CA GLU A 262 -18.94 8.84 2.69
C GLU A 262 -19.02 7.97 3.96
N SER A 263 -19.18 6.65 3.84
CA SER A 263 -19.33 5.75 4.99
C SER A 263 -18.10 5.71 5.87
N ILE A 264 -16.91 5.83 5.28
CA ILE A 264 -15.64 5.83 6.02
C ILE A 264 -15.40 7.16 6.72
N PHE A 265 -15.80 8.25 6.09
CA PHE A 265 -15.73 9.57 6.69
C PHE A 265 -16.55 9.64 7.99
N ARG A 266 -17.76 9.08 7.99
CA ARG A 266 -18.61 9.01 9.19
C ARG A 266 -18.01 8.15 10.30
N LYS A 267 -17.38 7.03 9.95
CA LYS A 267 -16.73 6.15 10.93
C LYS A 267 -15.55 6.83 11.64
N THR A 268 -14.79 7.60 10.90
CA THR A 268 -13.64 8.33 11.44
C THR A 268 -14.09 9.48 12.35
N THR A 269 -15.14 10.20 11.95
CA THR A 269 -15.71 11.31 12.74
C THR A 269 -16.35 10.83 14.04
N ASN A 270 -17.04 9.68 14.02
CA ASN A 270 -17.66 9.11 15.22
C ASN A 270 -16.61 8.57 16.24
N ARG A 271 -15.42 8.18 15.83
CA ARG A 271 -14.34 7.82 16.76
C ARG A 271 -13.78 9.03 17.51
N LEU A 272 -13.82 10.21 16.91
CA LEU A 272 -13.37 11.46 17.54
C LEU A 272 -14.41 12.05 18.51
N LEU A 273 -15.68 11.68 18.37
CA LEU A 273 -16.77 12.18 19.22
C LEU A 273 -17.02 11.31 20.47
N THR A 274 -16.31 10.21 20.63
CA THR A 274 -16.46 9.26 21.76
C THR A 274 -15.31 9.33 22.78
N ILE A 275 -14.50 10.38 22.73
CA ILE A 275 -13.49 10.68 23.78
C ILE A 275 -14.04 11.74 24.73
#